data_3ac06bac9c70b06ff80b7e30e0615e15
#
_entry.id   3ac06bac9c70b06ff80b7e30e0615e15
#
_cell.length_a   1.000
_cell.length_b   1.000
_cell.length_c   1.000
_cell.angle_alpha   90.00
_cell.angle_beta   90.00
_cell.angle_gamma   90.00
#
_symmetry.space_group_name_H-M   'P 1'
#
loop_
_entity.id
_entity.type
_entity.pdbx_description
1 polymer ?
#
loop_
_entity_poly.entity_id
_entity_poly.type
_entity_poly.pdbx_seq_one_letter_code
_entity_poly.pdbx_strand_id
1 'polypeptide(L)'
;FALGSNIGVHKLANTAVGVSYNSLLHGVNWHFSLENLYATNNMLVDFMSKMWLPEQFQKEQNLLHTSSDGKKRCVSAESLNANYSYKYFGHGRGSNIYTFIDERNILFYSTVFSSSERDAGYVIDGLQHNVGVKSDIHSTDTEGYTELVFALSHLMKTSFAPRIKNLGTQ
;
A
#
# COMPACT_ATOMS: atom_id res chain seq x y z
N PHE A 1 12.53 -6.91 -12.45
CA PHE A 1 13.75 -6.54 -11.72
C PHE A 1 14.07 -5.05 -11.84
N ALA A 2 14.12 -4.49 -13.08
CA ALA A 2 14.46 -3.07 -13.34
C ALA A 2 13.63 -2.07 -12.53
N LEU A 3 12.31 -2.28 -12.48
CA LEU A 3 11.36 -1.41 -11.77
C LEU A 3 11.37 -1.71 -10.26
N GLY A 4 11.32 -2.98 -9.87
CA GLY A 4 11.28 -3.35 -8.45
C GLY A 4 12.55 -2.97 -7.66
N SER A 5 13.72 -2.90 -8.33
CA SER A 5 14.98 -2.46 -7.72
C SER A 5 15.27 -0.98 -7.91
N ASN A 6 14.38 -0.24 -8.54
CA ASN A 6 14.56 1.18 -8.90
C ASN A 6 15.84 1.46 -9.72
N ILE A 7 16.31 0.47 -10.49
CA ILE A 7 17.48 0.62 -11.37
C ILE A 7 17.10 1.34 -12.67
N GLY A 8 15.87 1.14 -13.11
CA GLY A 8 15.35 1.62 -14.39
C GLY A 8 15.71 0.72 -15.58
N VAL A 9 14.86 0.78 -16.60
CA VAL A 9 14.96 -0.08 -17.78
C VAL A 9 16.24 0.20 -18.59
N HIS A 10 16.62 1.46 -18.72
CA HIS A 10 17.79 1.85 -19.48
C HIS A 10 19.10 1.31 -18.86
N LYS A 11 19.25 1.46 -17.56
CA LYS A 11 20.44 0.98 -16.85
C LYS A 11 20.52 -0.53 -16.85
N LEU A 12 19.38 -1.21 -16.70
CA LEU A 12 19.34 -2.68 -16.78
C LEU A 12 19.75 -3.17 -18.17
N ALA A 13 19.26 -2.54 -19.25
CA ALA A 13 19.62 -2.90 -20.61
C ALA A 13 21.13 -2.77 -20.89
N ASN A 14 21.78 -1.77 -20.28
CA ASN A 14 23.23 -1.55 -20.45
C ASN A 14 24.09 -2.52 -19.63
N THR A 15 23.54 -3.13 -18.59
CA THR A 15 24.30 -4.03 -17.70
C THR A 15 23.98 -5.51 -17.90
N ALA A 16 22.78 -5.82 -18.40
CA ALA A 16 22.36 -7.21 -18.61
C ALA A 16 22.82 -7.72 -19.99
N VAL A 17 23.34 -8.96 -19.99
CA VAL A 17 23.75 -9.63 -21.22
C VAL A 17 22.55 -10.29 -21.89
N GLY A 18 22.40 -10.09 -23.20
CA GLY A 18 21.35 -10.75 -24.00
C GLY A 18 19.96 -10.09 -23.92
N VAL A 19 19.83 -8.92 -23.31
CA VAL A 19 18.54 -8.22 -23.17
C VAL A 19 18.65 -6.82 -23.78
N SER A 20 17.80 -6.51 -24.74
CA SER A 20 17.78 -5.16 -25.36
C SER A 20 16.86 -4.19 -24.63
N TYR A 21 17.16 -2.89 -24.71
CA TYR A 21 16.30 -1.85 -24.18
C TYR A 21 14.88 -1.91 -24.74
N ASN A 22 14.73 -2.11 -26.04
CA ASN A 22 13.43 -2.20 -26.69
C ASN A 22 12.60 -3.41 -26.22
N SER A 23 13.26 -4.53 -25.98
CA SER A 23 12.60 -5.74 -25.44
C SER A 23 12.08 -5.50 -24.03
N LEU A 24 12.88 -4.86 -23.18
CA LEU A 24 12.47 -4.50 -21.81
C LEU A 24 11.33 -3.47 -21.80
N LEU A 25 11.44 -2.44 -22.64
CA LEU A 25 10.43 -1.40 -22.75
C LEU A 25 9.10 -1.96 -23.26
N HIS A 26 9.15 -2.86 -24.25
CA HIS A 26 7.96 -3.59 -24.73
C HIS A 26 7.31 -4.39 -23.59
N GLY A 27 8.11 -5.14 -22.82
CA GLY A 27 7.61 -5.89 -21.68
C GLY A 27 6.92 -4.99 -20.64
N VAL A 28 7.53 -3.83 -20.31
CA VAL A 28 6.92 -2.87 -19.38
C VAL A 28 5.60 -2.32 -19.92
N ASN A 29 5.57 -1.85 -21.17
CA ASN A 29 4.38 -1.21 -21.73
C ASN A 29 3.20 -2.17 -21.91
N TRP A 30 3.45 -3.46 -22.18
CA TRP A 30 2.41 -4.43 -22.46
C TRP A 30 1.96 -5.24 -21.23
N HIS A 31 2.83 -5.43 -20.24
CA HIS A 31 2.54 -6.34 -19.12
C HIS A 31 2.44 -5.65 -17.75
N PHE A 32 3.00 -4.44 -17.60
CA PHE A 32 2.97 -3.73 -16.32
C PHE A 32 1.84 -2.69 -16.22
N SER A 33 0.64 -3.06 -16.69
CA SER A 33 -0.55 -2.26 -16.40
C SER A 33 -0.93 -2.38 -14.91
N LEU A 34 -1.61 -1.38 -14.36
CA LEU A 34 -2.12 -1.45 -12.97
C LEU A 34 -3.02 -2.66 -12.77
N GLU A 35 -3.87 -2.98 -13.74
CA GLU A 35 -4.76 -4.14 -13.71
C GLU A 35 -3.98 -5.45 -13.56
N ASN A 36 -2.94 -5.65 -14.38
CA ASN A 36 -2.08 -6.83 -14.29
C ASN A 36 -1.31 -6.91 -12.97
N LEU A 37 -0.85 -5.76 -12.46
CA LEU A 37 -0.16 -5.70 -11.18
C LEU A 37 -1.09 -6.06 -10.02
N TYR A 38 -2.33 -5.55 -10.00
CA TYR A 38 -3.34 -5.94 -9.00
C TYR A 38 -3.71 -7.42 -9.11
N ALA A 39 -3.94 -7.92 -10.31
CA ALA A 39 -4.24 -9.33 -10.52
C ALA A 39 -3.10 -10.23 -10.01
N THR A 40 -1.85 -9.87 -10.32
CA THR A 40 -0.66 -10.60 -9.85
C THR A 40 -0.54 -10.53 -8.33
N ASN A 41 -0.75 -9.35 -7.72
CA ASN A 41 -0.74 -9.22 -6.27
C ASN A 41 -1.79 -10.11 -5.60
N ASN A 42 -3.01 -10.13 -6.12
CA ASN A 42 -4.07 -10.98 -5.59
C ASN A 42 -3.73 -12.47 -5.69
N MET A 43 -3.10 -12.90 -6.77
CA MET A 43 -2.62 -14.29 -6.91
C MET A 43 -1.54 -14.62 -5.87
N LEU A 44 -0.61 -13.68 -5.62
CA LEU A 44 0.43 -13.86 -4.59
C LEU A 44 -0.17 -13.91 -3.19
N VAL A 45 -1.12 -13.02 -2.87
CA VAL A 45 -1.83 -13.01 -1.60
C VAL A 45 -2.57 -14.33 -1.37
N ASP A 46 -3.31 -14.82 -2.37
CA ASP A 46 -4.01 -16.10 -2.30
C ASP A 46 -3.03 -17.28 -2.12
N PHE A 47 -1.91 -17.26 -2.81
CA PHE A 47 -0.86 -18.27 -2.64
C PHE A 47 -0.25 -18.24 -1.24
N MET A 48 0.16 -17.03 -0.77
CA MET A 48 0.77 -16.87 0.56
C MET A 48 -0.20 -17.22 1.69
N SER A 49 -1.49 -16.93 1.54
CA SER A 49 -2.50 -17.24 2.56
C SER A 49 -2.69 -18.75 2.77
N LYS A 50 -2.30 -19.58 1.80
CA LYS A 50 -2.35 -21.05 1.88
C LYS A 50 -1.07 -21.68 2.43
N MET A 51 -0.05 -20.87 2.71
CA MET A 51 1.22 -21.36 3.27
C MET A 51 1.11 -21.51 4.78
N TRP A 52 1.76 -22.51 5.33
CA TRP A 52 1.77 -22.78 6.77
C TRP A 52 2.44 -21.69 7.61
N LEU A 53 3.45 -21.01 7.07
CA LEU A 53 4.23 -20.03 7.82
C LEU A 53 3.43 -18.76 8.17
N PRO A 54 2.71 -18.11 7.26
CA PRO A 54 1.83 -17.00 7.61
C PRO A 54 0.77 -17.37 8.65
N GLU A 55 0.22 -18.57 8.60
CA GLU A 55 -0.78 -19.06 9.56
C GLU A 55 -0.26 -19.06 11.00
N GLN A 56 1.07 -19.29 11.21
CA GLN A 56 1.67 -19.26 12.54
C GLN A 56 1.67 -17.88 13.21
N PHE A 57 1.53 -16.81 12.42
CA PHE A 57 1.46 -15.43 12.95
C PHE A 57 0.03 -14.99 13.24
N GLN A 58 -0.98 -15.76 12.84
CA GLN A 58 -2.37 -15.47 13.13
C GLN A 58 -2.66 -15.72 14.60
N LYS A 59 -3.14 -14.71 15.32
CA LYS A 59 -3.38 -14.77 16.75
C LYS A 59 -4.66 -15.52 17.11
N GLU A 60 -5.72 -15.29 16.34
CA GLU A 60 -7.03 -15.90 16.53
C GLU A 60 -7.54 -16.47 15.21
N GLN A 61 -7.97 -17.73 15.22
CA GLN A 61 -8.37 -18.43 13.99
C GLN A 61 -9.57 -17.83 13.25
N ASN A 62 -10.41 -17.05 13.95
CA ASN A 62 -11.66 -16.50 13.41
C ASN A 62 -11.67 -14.98 13.28
N LEU A 63 -10.59 -14.29 13.63
CA LEU A 63 -10.48 -12.84 13.56
C LEU A 63 -9.22 -12.46 12.79
N LEU A 64 -9.37 -11.65 11.77
CA LEU A 64 -8.23 -11.14 11.00
C LEU A 64 -7.97 -9.68 11.36
N HIS A 65 -6.82 -9.45 11.96
CA HIS A 65 -6.34 -8.11 12.26
C HIS A 65 -5.49 -7.59 11.09
N THR A 66 -5.87 -6.43 10.58
CA THR A 66 -5.14 -5.74 9.52
C THR A 66 -4.64 -4.39 10.01
N SER A 67 -3.62 -3.87 9.38
CA SER A 67 -3.11 -2.52 9.64
C SER A 67 -2.74 -1.81 8.36
N SER A 68 -2.77 -0.49 8.38
CA SER A 68 -2.33 0.33 7.26
C SER A 68 -1.47 1.50 7.73
N ASP A 69 -0.51 1.87 6.88
CA ASP A 69 0.42 2.96 7.14
C ASP A 69 0.83 3.67 5.84
N GLY A 70 1.06 4.97 5.94
CA GLY A 70 1.47 5.83 4.85
C GLY A 70 2.96 6.17 4.88
N LYS A 71 3.65 5.96 3.76
CA LYS A 71 5.04 6.34 3.59
C LYS A 71 5.21 7.40 2.51
N LYS A 72 5.58 8.60 2.93
CA LYS A 72 5.84 9.72 2.02
C LYS A 72 7.20 9.58 1.34
N ARG A 73 7.22 9.72 0.01
CA ARG A 73 8.41 9.59 -0.83
C ARG A 73 8.56 10.78 -1.76
N CYS A 74 9.79 11.27 -1.86
CA CYS A 74 10.16 12.27 -2.88
C CYS A 74 10.03 11.66 -4.28
N VAL A 75 9.45 12.41 -5.21
CA VAL A 75 9.24 11.98 -6.60
C VAL A 75 9.85 13.03 -7.52
N SER A 76 10.73 12.59 -8.40
CA SER A 76 11.38 13.47 -9.38
C SER A 76 10.52 13.71 -10.63
N ALA A 77 9.68 12.73 -10.98
CA ALA A 77 8.82 12.82 -12.15
C ALA A 77 7.56 13.64 -11.86
N GLU A 78 7.07 14.36 -12.88
CA GLU A 78 5.78 15.02 -12.80
C GLU A 78 4.65 13.98 -12.87
N SER A 79 3.74 14.04 -11.88
CA SER A 79 2.60 13.15 -11.77
C SER A 79 1.46 13.89 -11.08
N LEU A 80 0.22 13.51 -11.40
CA LEU A 80 -0.97 14.02 -10.72
C LEU A 80 -0.95 13.75 -9.21
N ASN A 81 -0.30 12.66 -8.80
CA ASN A 81 -0.17 12.26 -7.40
C ASN A 81 1.10 12.82 -6.73
N ALA A 82 1.91 13.62 -7.43
CA ALA A 82 3.13 14.21 -6.89
C ALA A 82 2.95 15.69 -6.65
N ASN A 83 2.68 16.09 -5.40
CA ASN A 83 2.46 17.46 -5.01
C ASN A 83 3.52 17.98 -4.04
N TYR A 84 3.61 19.30 -3.94
CA TYR A 84 4.49 19.96 -3.01
C TYR A 84 3.99 19.81 -1.57
N SER A 85 4.87 19.47 -0.68
CA SER A 85 4.61 19.50 0.75
C SER A 85 5.84 20.00 1.48
N TYR A 86 5.85 21.30 1.81
CA TYR A 86 7.00 21.94 2.46
C TYR A 86 7.40 21.23 3.75
N LYS A 87 6.41 20.78 4.52
CA LYS A 87 6.62 20.05 5.79
C LYS A 87 7.48 18.78 5.61
N TYR A 88 7.32 18.06 4.47
CA TYR A 88 7.95 16.75 4.27
C TYR A 88 9.11 16.78 3.26
N PHE A 89 9.07 17.67 2.28
CA PHE A 89 10.00 17.67 1.14
C PHE A 89 10.65 19.03 0.85
N GLY A 90 10.37 20.06 1.66
CA GLY A 90 10.83 21.41 1.38
C GLY A 90 10.31 21.89 0.03
N HIS A 91 11.22 22.22 -0.89
CA HIS A 91 10.86 22.62 -2.25
C HIS A 91 10.60 21.44 -3.21
N GLY A 92 10.70 20.19 -2.73
CA GLY A 92 10.48 18.99 -3.52
C GLY A 92 9.00 18.62 -3.63
N ARG A 93 8.71 17.73 -4.58
CA ARG A 93 7.41 17.08 -4.75
C ARG A 93 7.46 15.68 -4.17
N GLY A 94 6.35 15.18 -3.69
CA GLY A 94 6.26 13.81 -3.20
C GLY A 94 4.87 13.23 -3.29
N SER A 95 4.83 11.92 -3.19
CA SER A 95 3.60 11.13 -3.09
C SER A 95 3.59 10.35 -1.80
N ASN A 96 2.41 9.99 -1.32
CA ASN A 96 2.21 9.07 -0.23
C ASN A 96 1.91 7.68 -0.81
N ILE A 97 2.66 6.67 -0.37
CA ILE A 97 2.41 5.26 -0.67
C ILE A 97 1.74 4.69 0.56
N TYR A 98 0.49 4.33 0.44
CA TYR A 98 -0.32 3.78 1.53
C TYR A 98 -0.44 2.28 1.36
N THR A 99 -0.04 1.53 2.37
CA THR A 99 0.05 0.07 2.30
C THR A 99 -0.78 -0.58 3.39
N PHE A 100 -1.39 -1.71 3.07
CA PHE A 100 -2.19 -2.54 3.95
C PHE A 100 -1.53 -3.89 4.15
N ILE A 101 -1.41 -4.30 5.39
CA ILE A 101 -0.82 -5.57 5.79
C ILE A 101 -1.74 -6.27 6.80
N ASP A 102 -1.79 -7.58 6.77
CA ASP A 102 -2.46 -8.37 7.78
C ASP A 102 -1.48 -8.88 8.86
N GLU A 103 -2.00 -9.43 9.94
CA GLU A 103 -1.19 -9.97 11.05
C GLU A 103 -0.30 -11.15 10.64
N ARG A 104 -0.59 -11.79 9.50
CA ARG A 104 0.21 -12.86 8.90
C ARG A 104 1.41 -12.33 8.11
N ASN A 105 1.64 -11.00 8.14
CA ASN A 105 2.64 -10.29 7.36
C ASN A 105 2.44 -10.37 5.83
N ILE A 106 1.19 -10.54 5.38
CA ILE A 106 0.83 -10.50 3.97
C ILE A 106 0.43 -9.07 3.60
N LEU A 107 1.19 -8.46 2.70
CA LEU A 107 0.86 -7.16 2.13
C LEU A 107 -0.17 -7.39 1.02
N PHE A 108 -1.42 -6.98 1.27
CA PHE A 108 -2.53 -7.33 0.39
C PHE A 108 -3.00 -6.20 -0.51
N TYR A 109 -2.80 -4.94 -0.13
CA TYR A 109 -3.20 -3.79 -0.91
C TYR A 109 -2.24 -2.63 -0.74
N SER A 110 -2.07 -1.84 -1.80
CA SER A 110 -1.37 -0.57 -1.74
C SER A 110 -1.95 0.42 -2.74
N THR A 111 -1.95 1.70 -2.37
CA THR A 111 -2.37 2.79 -3.24
C THR A 111 -1.40 3.96 -3.14
N VAL A 112 -1.42 4.82 -4.13
CA VAL A 112 -0.56 6.01 -4.19
C VAL A 112 -1.42 7.25 -4.38
N PHE A 113 -1.24 8.23 -3.52
CA PHE A 113 -1.95 9.50 -3.59
C PHE A 113 -1.05 10.68 -3.25
N SER A 114 -1.57 11.88 -3.39
CA SER A 114 -0.83 13.11 -3.15
C SER A 114 -0.35 13.22 -1.70
N SER A 115 0.90 13.63 -1.52
CA SER A 115 1.46 13.89 -0.17
C SER A 115 0.77 15.03 0.60
N SER A 116 -0.07 15.81 -0.06
CA SER A 116 -0.89 16.87 0.55
C SER A 116 -2.21 16.37 1.11
N GLU A 117 -2.61 15.15 0.76
CA GLU A 117 -3.86 14.54 1.23
C GLU A 117 -3.66 13.80 2.55
N ARG A 118 -4.77 13.60 3.28
CA ARG A 118 -4.77 12.88 4.54
C ARG A 118 -5.02 11.40 4.32
N ASP A 119 -4.35 10.56 5.06
CA ASP A 119 -4.42 9.10 5.00
C ASP A 119 -5.82 8.56 5.35
N ALA A 120 -6.56 9.27 6.20
CA ALA A 120 -7.87 8.85 6.70
C ALA A 120 -8.90 8.48 5.60
N GLY A 121 -8.93 9.21 4.48
CA GLY A 121 -9.82 8.89 3.36
C GLY A 121 -9.49 7.56 2.69
N TYR A 122 -8.22 7.22 2.64
CA TYR A 122 -7.70 6.01 1.98
C TYR A 122 -7.79 4.75 2.84
N VAL A 123 -8.01 4.88 4.15
CA VAL A 123 -8.31 3.74 5.03
C VAL A 123 -9.56 3.01 4.55
N ILE A 124 -10.64 3.76 4.33
CA ILE A 124 -11.92 3.19 3.89
C ILE A 124 -11.83 2.63 2.47
N ASP A 125 -11.17 3.38 1.58
CA ASP A 125 -10.94 2.94 0.20
C ASP A 125 -10.23 1.57 0.16
N GLY A 126 -9.13 1.42 0.90
CA GLY A 126 -8.39 0.17 0.95
C GLY A 126 -9.15 -0.99 1.60
N LEU A 127 -9.99 -0.71 2.60
CA LEU A 127 -10.83 -1.74 3.21
C LEU A 127 -11.95 -2.22 2.27
N GLN A 128 -12.46 -1.35 1.40
CA GLN A 128 -13.50 -1.70 0.42
C GLN A 128 -12.97 -2.40 -0.83
N HIS A 129 -11.83 -1.97 -1.35
CA HIS A 129 -11.26 -2.49 -2.60
C HIS A 129 -10.63 -3.88 -2.44
N ASN A 130 -10.56 -4.38 -1.24
CA ASN A 130 -9.94 -5.67 -0.99
C ASN A 130 -10.94 -6.81 -1.05
N VAL A 131 -11.04 -7.43 -2.21
CA VAL A 131 -11.96 -8.55 -2.48
C VAL A 131 -11.50 -9.85 -1.80
N GLY A 132 -10.21 -9.98 -1.49
CA GLY A 132 -9.61 -11.24 -1.04
C GLY A 132 -9.40 -11.37 0.48
N VAL A 133 -9.34 -10.23 1.21
CA VAL A 133 -9.02 -10.23 2.65
C VAL A 133 -10.07 -9.44 3.40
N LYS A 134 -10.93 -10.11 4.14
CA LYS A 134 -11.92 -9.45 5.01
C LYS A 134 -11.27 -9.09 6.34
N SER A 135 -11.16 -7.81 6.62
CA SER A 135 -10.64 -7.32 7.89
C SER A 135 -11.74 -7.27 8.96
N ASP A 136 -11.52 -7.94 10.08
CA ASP A 136 -12.42 -7.87 11.24
C ASP A 136 -12.00 -6.74 12.18
N ILE A 137 -10.69 -6.55 12.35
CA ILE A 137 -10.11 -5.46 13.13
C ILE A 137 -9.09 -4.71 12.23
N HIS A 138 -9.20 -3.38 12.16
CA HIS A 138 -8.26 -2.56 11.41
C HIS A 138 -7.60 -1.51 12.29
N SER A 139 -6.28 -1.45 12.23
CA SER A 139 -5.46 -0.47 12.96
C SER A 139 -4.74 0.49 12.02
N THR A 140 -4.66 1.74 12.42
CA THR A 140 -3.86 2.77 11.75
C THR A 140 -3.01 3.53 12.76
N ASP A 141 -2.07 4.32 12.25
CA ASP A 141 -1.41 5.33 13.06
C ASP A 141 -2.34 6.52 13.37
N THR A 142 -1.80 7.54 14.06
CA THR A 142 -2.57 8.73 14.44
C THR A 142 -2.95 9.65 13.27
N GLU A 143 -2.36 9.53 12.10
CA GLU A 143 -2.71 10.32 10.91
C GLU A 143 -3.88 9.68 10.13
N GLY A 144 -4.14 8.38 10.34
CA GLY A 144 -5.16 7.60 9.64
C GLY A 144 -6.55 7.65 10.29
N TYR A 145 -6.76 8.27 11.45
CA TYR A 145 -8.07 8.25 12.07
C TYR A 145 -8.81 9.60 12.02
N THR A 146 -10.13 9.52 11.86
CA THR A 146 -11.09 10.59 12.05
C THR A 146 -12.41 10.01 12.56
N GLU A 147 -13.30 10.84 13.11
CA GLU A 147 -14.65 10.39 13.49
C GLU A 147 -15.40 9.76 12.31
N LEU A 148 -15.21 10.29 11.10
CA LEU A 148 -15.80 9.74 9.89
C LEU A 148 -15.31 8.30 9.62
N VAL A 149 -14.01 8.03 9.79
CA VAL A 149 -13.43 6.69 9.60
C VAL A 149 -14.02 5.72 10.63
N PHE A 150 -14.19 6.13 11.89
CA PHE A 150 -14.88 5.32 12.90
C PHE A 150 -16.31 4.97 12.47
N ALA A 151 -17.09 5.96 12.04
CA ALA A 151 -18.47 5.75 11.63
C ALA A 151 -18.57 4.81 10.41
N LEU A 152 -17.75 5.04 9.38
CA LEU A 152 -17.75 4.22 8.18
C LEU A 152 -17.27 2.80 8.44
N SER A 153 -16.22 2.62 9.24
CA SER A 153 -15.73 1.28 9.64
C SER A 153 -16.81 0.50 10.39
N HIS A 154 -17.55 1.17 11.28
CA HIS A 154 -18.67 0.55 11.98
C HIS A 154 -19.78 0.09 11.00
N LEU A 155 -20.12 0.91 10.00
CA LEU A 155 -21.09 0.53 8.96
C LEU A 155 -20.61 -0.67 8.12
N MET A 156 -19.29 -0.77 7.91
CA MET A 156 -18.65 -1.90 7.20
C MET A 156 -18.51 -3.15 8.07
N LYS A 157 -18.90 -3.09 9.34
CA LYS A 157 -18.74 -4.17 10.34
C LYS A 157 -17.26 -4.52 10.60
N THR A 158 -16.37 -3.56 10.47
CA THR A 158 -14.95 -3.67 10.82
C THR A 158 -14.71 -2.90 12.11
N SER A 159 -14.11 -3.55 13.11
CA SER A 159 -13.70 -2.90 14.35
C SER A 159 -12.49 -2.03 14.09
N PHE A 160 -12.62 -0.71 14.26
CA PHE A 160 -11.54 0.23 14.01
C PHE A 160 -10.78 0.53 15.29
N ALA A 161 -9.47 0.20 15.32
CA ALA A 161 -8.60 0.30 16.48
C ALA A 161 -7.34 1.15 16.16
N PRO A 162 -7.48 2.47 15.92
CA PRO A 162 -6.35 3.32 15.60
C PRO A 162 -5.47 3.57 16.83
N ARG A 163 -4.20 3.90 16.58
CA ARG A 163 -3.31 4.39 17.62
C ARG A 163 -3.73 5.80 18.04
N ILE A 164 -4.11 5.97 19.30
CA ILE A 164 -4.48 7.26 19.87
C ILE A 164 -3.23 7.95 20.44
N LYS A 165 -2.98 9.20 20.03
CA LYS A 165 -1.86 10.01 20.50
C LYS A 165 -2.22 10.70 21.82
N ASN A 166 -1.26 10.82 22.72
CA ASN A 166 -1.37 11.60 23.97
C ASN A 166 -2.48 11.16 24.93
N LEU A 167 -2.66 9.87 25.12
CA LEU A 167 -3.63 9.29 26.08
C LEU A 167 -3.46 9.82 27.53
N GLY A 168 -2.28 10.28 27.92
CA GLY A 168 -2.01 10.81 29.26
C GLY A 168 -2.41 12.28 29.47
N THR A 169 -2.89 12.97 28.44
CA THR A 169 -3.27 14.40 28.50
C THR A 169 -4.72 14.67 28.14
N GLN A 170 -5.52 13.63 27.98
CA GLN A 170 -6.98 13.70 27.76
C GLN A 170 -7.75 13.47 29.05
#